data_e08fe9bada985dd04e2b9ae25e9dd0e2
#
_entry.id   e08fe9bada985dd04e2b9ae25e9dd0e2
#
_cell.length_a   1.000
_cell.length_b   1.000
_cell.length_c   1.000
_cell.angle_alpha   90.00
_cell.angle_beta   90.00
_cell.angle_gamma   90.00
#
_symmetry.space_group_name_H-M   'P 1'
#
loop_
_entity.id
_entity.type
_entity.pdbx_description
1 polymer ?
#
loop_
_entity_poly.entity_id
_entity_poly.type
_entity_poly.pdbx_seq_one_letter_code
_entity_poly.pdbx_strand_id
1 'polypeptide(L)'
;MIFLVACTSVPLTSIVKLSSVDMNSTLPDGIRVAFVTPKILRVRQDDLFMNVHLQSGDGSIDVRKKLDLLLGQSFPPPSVLASKIPNDNVNLLKLRPEDVSLFKGLQKTASEYKQAGKRGSLDINFGSKACAESELTGPLFISAFLKTSELSDYVLLVSKMNVTELAKEAGEDAKVKICQK
;
A
#
# COMPACT_ATOMS: atom_id res chain seq x y z
N MET A 1 15.38 24.78 -9.92
CA MET A 1 15.22 23.58 -9.08
C MET A 1 13.95 22.86 -9.56
N ILE A 2 14.12 21.88 -10.45
CA ILE A 2 13.02 21.18 -11.13
C ILE A 2 12.71 19.95 -10.27
N PHE A 3 11.58 19.98 -9.56
CA PHE A 3 11.04 18.79 -8.90
C PHE A 3 10.44 17.88 -10.00
N LEU A 4 11.18 16.89 -10.42
CA LEU A 4 10.64 15.75 -11.15
C LEU A 4 9.87 14.90 -10.14
N VAL A 5 8.58 15.19 -10.00
CA VAL A 5 7.63 14.27 -9.38
C VAL A 5 7.61 13.05 -10.29
N ALA A 6 8.14 11.93 -9.84
CA ALA A 6 7.96 10.64 -10.48
C ALA A 6 6.45 10.35 -10.46
N CYS A 7 5.77 10.70 -11.55
CA CYS A 7 4.38 10.33 -11.77
C CYS A 7 4.30 8.82 -11.90
N THR A 8 4.11 8.13 -10.78
CA THR A 8 3.58 6.78 -10.80
C THR A 8 2.21 6.88 -11.48
N SER A 9 2.10 6.35 -12.69
CA SER A 9 0.90 6.52 -13.51
C SER A 9 -0.26 5.73 -12.92
N VAL A 10 -1.05 6.38 -12.08
CA VAL A 10 -2.36 5.87 -11.70
C VAL A 10 -3.25 6.04 -12.94
N PRO A 11 -3.86 4.97 -13.48
CA PRO A 11 -4.74 5.10 -14.64
C PRO A 11 -5.92 6.03 -14.32
N LEU A 12 -6.31 6.88 -15.27
CA LEU A 12 -7.43 7.83 -15.11
C LEU A 12 -8.73 7.13 -14.67
N THR A 13 -8.98 5.93 -15.17
CA THR A 13 -10.13 5.09 -14.77
C THR A 13 -10.08 4.68 -13.30
N SER A 14 -8.88 4.53 -12.74
CA SER A 14 -8.69 4.25 -11.32
C SER A 14 -8.94 5.48 -10.45
N ILE A 15 -8.53 6.67 -10.90
CA ILE A 15 -8.75 7.92 -10.19
C ILE A 15 -10.25 8.14 -9.95
N VAL A 16 -11.09 7.94 -10.98
CA VAL A 16 -12.56 8.08 -10.86
C VAL A 16 -13.13 7.10 -9.83
N LYS A 17 -12.67 5.84 -9.82
CA LYS A 17 -13.14 4.85 -8.84
C LYS A 17 -12.64 5.16 -7.43
N LEU A 18 -11.39 5.59 -7.29
CA LEU A 18 -10.79 5.92 -6.00
C LEU A 18 -11.36 7.21 -5.39
N SER A 19 -11.91 8.12 -6.21
CA SER A 19 -12.55 9.34 -5.71
C SER A 19 -13.79 9.08 -4.85
N SER A 20 -14.38 7.89 -4.95
CA SER A 20 -15.49 7.47 -4.08
C SER A 20 -15.04 6.91 -2.73
N VAL A 21 -13.74 6.69 -2.54
CA VAL A 21 -13.17 6.13 -1.30
C VAL A 21 -12.72 7.28 -0.40
N ASP A 22 -13.36 7.43 0.74
CA ASP A 22 -12.89 8.31 1.82
C ASP A 22 -12.24 7.48 2.92
N MET A 23 -10.92 7.51 2.97
CA MET A 23 -10.16 6.75 3.96
C MET A 23 -10.47 7.13 5.42
N ASN A 24 -11.13 8.27 5.66
CA ASN A 24 -11.59 8.63 7.02
C ASN A 24 -12.85 7.89 7.43
N SER A 25 -13.63 7.36 6.48
CA SER A 25 -14.90 6.67 6.74
C SER A 25 -14.93 5.22 6.26
N THR A 26 -13.98 4.82 5.40
CA THR A 26 -13.85 3.43 4.92
C THR A 26 -13.71 2.46 6.09
N LEU A 27 -14.45 1.35 6.05
CA LEU A 27 -14.34 0.30 7.06
C LEU A 27 -12.96 -0.38 7.01
N PRO A 28 -12.14 -0.30 8.07
CA PRO A 28 -10.77 -0.82 8.04
C PRO A 28 -10.70 -2.35 7.84
N ASP A 29 -11.65 -3.09 8.36
CA ASP A 29 -11.78 -4.53 8.17
C ASP A 29 -12.20 -4.92 6.73
N GLY A 30 -12.69 -3.97 5.93
CA GLY A 30 -12.96 -4.11 4.50
C GLY A 30 -11.75 -3.83 3.60
N ILE A 31 -10.69 -3.21 4.13
CA ILE A 31 -9.50 -2.87 3.35
C ILE A 31 -8.75 -4.14 2.94
N ARG A 32 -8.53 -4.28 1.65
CA ARG A 32 -7.72 -5.35 1.04
C ARG A 32 -6.73 -4.73 0.08
N VAL A 33 -5.51 -5.20 0.11
CA VAL A 33 -4.45 -4.79 -0.82
C VAL A 33 -3.96 -6.03 -1.56
N ALA A 34 -3.75 -5.91 -2.86
CA ALA A 34 -3.12 -6.94 -3.65
C ALA A 34 -1.82 -6.40 -4.24
N PHE A 35 -0.71 -7.03 -3.93
CA PHE A 35 0.58 -6.76 -4.58
C PHE A 35 0.89 -7.86 -5.58
N VAL A 36 1.13 -7.44 -6.81
CA VAL A 36 1.63 -8.30 -7.88
C VAL A 36 3.13 -8.12 -7.94
N THR A 37 3.86 -9.19 -7.68
CA THR A 37 5.32 -9.18 -7.56
C THR A 37 5.94 -10.27 -8.44
N PRO A 38 7.11 -10.02 -9.08
CA PRO A 38 7.86 -11.06 -9.77
C PRO A 38 8.16 -12.26 -8.85
N LYS A 39 8.20 -13.46 -9.42
CA LYS A 39 8.49 -14.69 -8.65
C LYS A 39 9.81 -14.69 -7.90
N ILE A 40 10.79 -13.93 -8.37
CA ILE A 40 12.08 -13.75 -7.72
C ILE A 40 11.95 -13.07 -6.35
N LEU A 41 10.86 -12.34 -6.09
CA LEU A 41 10.61 -11.72 -4.79
C LEU A 41 9.84 -12.68 -3.88
N ARG A 42 10.45 -13.00 -2.74
CA ARG A 42 9.80 -13.73 -1.65
C ARG A 42 9.18 -12.72 -0.69
N VAL A 43 7.86 -12.83 -0.54
CA VAL A 43 7.07 -12.08 0.44
C VAL A 43 6.63 -13.07 1.52
N ARG A 44 7.02 -12.81 2.78
CA ARG A 44 6.64 -13.61 3.94
C ARG A 44 5.57 -12.88 4.74
N GLN A 45 4.97 -13.58 5.68
CA GLN A 45 4.16 -12.95 6.71
C GLN A 45 5.04 -11.91 7.45
N ASP A 46 4.48 -10.71 7.71
CA ASP A 46 5.15 -9.58 8.37
C ASP A 46 6.19 -8.80 7.51
N ASP A 47 6.39 -9.22 6.27
CA ASP A 47 7.24 -8.45 5.34
C ASP A 47 6.53 -7.19 4.82
N LEU A 48 5.21 -7.18 4.78
CA LEU A 48 4.42 -6.07 4.26
C LEU A 48 3.69 -5.35 5.37
N PHE A 49 3.76 -4.03 5.36
CA PHE A 49 3.15 -3.17 6.37
C PHE A 49 2.61 -1.89 5.76
N MET A 50 1.71 -1.25 6.46
CA MET A 50 1.12 0.04 6.13
C MET A 50 1.57 1.07 7.15
N ASN A 51 2.22 2.14 6.70
CA ASN A 51 2.50 3.30 7.53
C ASN A 51 1.35 4.29 7.40
N VAL A 52 0.83 4.71 8.53
CA VAL A 52 -0.22 5.72 8.61
C VAL A 52 0.34 6.94 9.33
N HIS A 53 0.21 8.10 8.73
CA HIS A 53 0.61 9.37 9.29
C HIS A 53 -0.59 10.31 9.34
N LEU A 54 -1.08 10.60 10.54
CA LEU A 54 -2.10 11.60 10.80
C LEU A 54 -1.42 12.88 11.28
N GLN A 55 -1.56 13.94 10.51
CA GLN A 55 -0.95 15.24 10.80
C GLN A 55 -1.99 16.34 10.72
N SER A 56 -1.98 17.27 11.70
CA SER A 56 -2.78 18.49 11.66
C SER A 56 -2.00 19.66 11.07
N GLY A 57 -2.71 20.58 10.42
CA GLY A 57 -2.08 21.76 9.82
C GLY A 57 -1.49 22.76 10.82
N ASP A 58 -1.94 22.73 12.07
CA ASP A 58 -1.43 23.53 13.17
C ASP A 58 -0.34 22.83 13.99
N GLY A 59 0.04 21.60 13.62
CA GLY A 59 1.06 20.81 14.29
C GLY A 59 0.65 20.23 15.66
N SER A 60 -0.62 20.38 16.06
CA SER A 60 -1.11 19.85 17.35
C SER A 60 -1.28 18.34 17.35
N ILE A 61 -1.36 17.73 16.16
CA ILE A 61 -1.42 16.28 15.95
C ILE A 61 -0.32 15.89 14.98
N ASP A 62 0.56 14.99 15.40
CA ASP A 62 1.53 14.28 14.53
C ASP A 62 1.63 12.83 15.05
N VAL A 63 0.83 11.95 14.49
CA VAL A 63 0.76 10.55 14.89
C VAL A 63 1.19 9.67 13.75
N ARG A 64 2.26 8.91 13.94
CA ARG A 64 2.77 7.92 12.99
C ARG A 64 2.60 6.53 13.55
N LYS A 65 1.97 5.66 12.79
CA LYS A 65 1.75 4.27 13.14
C LYS A 65 2.16 3.37 12.00
N LYS A 66 2.81 2.28 12.36
CA LYS A 66 3.06 1.14 11.48
C LYS A 66 2.05 0.05 11.81
N LEU A 67 1.28 -0.37 10.83
CA LEU A 67 0.30 -1.43 10.92
C LEU A 67 0.79 -2.60 10.09
N ASP A 68 0.88 -3.77 10.70
CA ASP A 68 1.31 -4.96 9.98
C ASP A 68 0.14 -5.57 9.19
N LEU A 69 0.46 -6.10 8.02
CA LEU A 69 -0.53 -6.68 7.13
C LEU A 69 -0.48 -8.21 7.20
N LEU A 70 -1.65 -8.84 7.32
CA LEU A 70 -1.78 -10.28 7.20
C LEU A 70 -1.78 -10.69 5.74
N LEU A 71 -0.88 -11.61 5.39
CA LEU A 71 -0.89 -12.29 4.11
C LEU A 71 -2.00 -13.34 4.11
N GLY A 72 -3.01 -13.15 3.25
CA GLY A 72 -4.17 -14.02 3.16
C GLY A 72 -4.01 -15.06 2.05
N GLN A 73 -4.12 -16.33 2.42
CA GLN A 73 -4.16 -17.44 1.44
C GLN A 73 -5.60 -17.75 0.96
N SER A 74 -6.61 -17.18 1.61
CA SER A 74 -8.03 -17.57 1.44
C SER A 74 -8.89 -16.56 0.71
N PHE A 75 -8.32 -15.52 0.12
CA PHE A 75 -9.09 -14.57 -0.67
C PHE A 75 -9.05 -14.97 -2.14
N PRO A 76 -10.18 -14.97 -2.83
CA PRO A 76 -10.15 -15.20 -4.28
C PRO A 76 -9.27 -14.14 -4.93
N PRO A 77 -8.36 -14.54 -5.85
CA PRO A 77 -7.59 -13.56 -6.60
C PRO A 77 -8.56 -12.63 -7.33
N PRO A 78 -8.24 -11.33 -7.42
CA PRO A 78 -9.06 -10.39 -8.17
C PRO A 78 -9.28 -10.92 -9.59
N SER A 79 -10.53 -10.89 -10.07
CA SER A 79 -10.87 -11.31 -11.43
C SER A 79 -10.03 -10.58 -12.49
N VAL A 80 -9.68 -9.34 -12.21
CA VAL A 80 -8.79 -8.50 -13.05
C VAL A 80 -7.36 -9.06 -13.11
N LEU A 81 -6.93 -9.82 -12.10
CA LEU A 81 -5.56 -10.35 -12.01
C LEU A 81 -5.45 -11.80 -12.52
N ALA A 82 -6.51 -12.57 -12.42
CA ALA A 82 -6.50 -14.00 -12.80
C ALA A 82 -6.11 -14.24 -14.26
N SER A 83 -6.37 -13.28 -15.15
CA SER A 83 -6.09 -13.42 -16.61
C SER A 83 -4.76 -12.84 -17.05
N LYS A 84 -4.03 -12.12 -16.20
CA LYS A 84 -2.89 -11.30 -16.65
C LYS A 84 -1.52 -11.74 -16.13
N ILE A 85 -1.43 -12.76 -15.26
CA ILE A 85 -0.19 -12.98 -14.51
C ILE A 85 0.22 -14.47 -14.44
N PRO A 86 0.64 -15.07 -15.55
CA PRO A 86 1.18 -16.42 -15.50
C PRO A 86 2.54 -16.53 -14.79
N ASN A 87 3.28 -15.40 -14.64
CA ASN A 87 4.67 -15.40 -14.16
C ASN A 87 4.91 -14.64 -12.86
N ASP A 88 3.88 -14.03 -12.26
CA ASP A 88 4.03 -13.23 -11.06
C ASP A 88 3.26 -13.83 -9.87
N ASN A 89 3.64 -13.45 -8.66
CA ASN A 89 2.94 -13.80 -7.44
C ASN A 89 1.91 -12.72 -7.11
N VAL A 90 0.72 -13.14 -6.67
CA VAL A 90 -0.30 -12.26 -6.13
C VAL A 90 -0.33 -12.41 -4.62
N ASN A 91 0.10 -11.37 -3.91
CA ASN A 91 0.09 -11.31 -2.46
C ASN A 91 -1.13 -10.51 -2.00
N LEU A 92 -2.12 -11.21 -1.44
CA LEU A 92 -3.35 -10.59 -0.92
C LEU A 92 -3.18 -10.30 0.56
N LEU A 93 -3.53 -9.08 0.96
CA LEU A 93 -3.26 -8.55 2.29
C LEU A 93 -4.51 -7.89 2.88
N LYS A 94 -4.61 -7.97 4.20
CA LYS A 94 -5.57 -7.23 5.01
C LYS A 94 -4.93 -6.72 6.29
N LEU A 95 -5.56 -5.75 6.94
CA LEU A 95 -5.15 -5.34 8.29
C LEU A 95 -5.29 -6.50 9.27
N ARG A 96 -4.41 -6.56 10.26
CA ARG A 96 -4.57 -7.44 11.41
C ARG A 96 -5.79 -7.02 12.24
N PRO A 97 -6.52 -7.97 12.85
CA PRO A 97 -7.67 -7.64 13.69
C PRO A 97 -7.34 -6.63 14.80
N GLU A 98 -6.17 -6.75 15.42
CA GLU A 98 -5.67 -5.84 16.45
C GLU A 98 -5.45 -4.42 15.92
N ASP A 99 -4.99 -4.28 14.68
CA ASP A 99 -4.71 -3.00 14.03
C ASP A 99 -5.97 -2.31 13.48
N VAL A 100 -7.06 -3.06 13.27
CA VAL A 100 -8.36 -2.49 12.87
C VAL A 100 -8.86 -1.45 13.87
N SER A 101 -8.78 -1.74 15.16
CA SER A 101 -9.20 -0.81 16.22
C SER A 101 -8.32 0.43 16.27
N LEU A 102 -7.00 0.25 16.10
CA LEU A 102 -6.05 1.37 16.04
C LEU A 102 -6.34 2.28 14.85
N PHE A 103 -6.56 1.71 13.66
CA PHE A 103 -6.88 2.48 12.47
C PHE A 103 -8.21 3.23 12.60
N LYS A 104 -9.26 2.61 13.18
CA LYS A 104 -10.53 3.28 13.51
C LYS A 104 -10.32 4.48 14.44
N GLY A 105 -9.43 4.35 15.42
CA GLY A 105 -9.07 5.46 16.31
C GLY A 105 -8.46 6.64 15.54
N LEU A 106 -7.54 6.38 14.62
CA LEU A 106 -6.94 7.43 13.77
C LEU A 106 -7.99 8.10 12.87
N GLN A 107 -8.88 7.33 12.25
CA GLN A 107 -9.99 7.85 11.44
C GLN A 107 -10.92 8.74 12.26
N LYS A 108 -11.27 8.33 13.47
CA LYS A 108 -12.09 9.13 14.40
C LYS A 108 -11.43 10.46 14.71
N THR A 109 -10.16 10.44 15.10
CA THR A 109 -9.39 11.67 15.37
C THR A 109 -9.34 12.60 14.16
N ALA A 110 -9.09 12.06 12.96
CA ALA A 110 -9.08 12.83 11.72
C ALA A 110 -10.45 13.47 11.43
N SER A 111 -11.54 12.71 11.64
CA SER A 111 -12.91 13.18 11.43
C SER A 111 -13.31 14.27 12.41
N GLU A 112 -13.01 14.09 13.70
CA GLU A 112 -13.27 15.10 14.75
C GLU A 112 -12.53 16.40 14.45
N TYR A 113 -11.29 16.30 14.00
CA TYR A 113 -10.48 17.46 13.62
C TYR A 113 -11.07 18.22 12.42
N LYS A 114 -11.53 17.47 11.41
CA LYS A 114 -12.23 18.03 10.24
C LYS A 114 -13.55 18.69 10.62
N GLN A 115 -14.33 18.09 11.53
CA GLN A 115 -15.59 18.65 12.03
C GLN A 115 -15.38 19.94 12.82
N ALA A 116 -14.24 20.07 13.50
CA ALA A 116 -13.84 21.33 14.16
C ALA A 116 -13.37 22.42 13.18
N GLY A 117 -13.52 22.24 11.87
CA GLY A 117 -13.12 23.21 10.85
C GLY A 117 -11.59 23.31 10.64
N LYS A 118 -10.84 22.41 11.22
CA LYS A 118 -9.37 22.40 11.12
C LYS A 118 -8.88 21.59 9.92
N ARG A 119 -7.68 21.92 9.44
CA ARG A 119 -7.04 21.23 8.31
C ARG A 119 -6.07 20.17 8.82
N GLY A 120 -5.99 19.06 8.11
CA GLY A 120 -5.03 17.99 8.38
C GLY A 120 -4.98 16.99 7.23
N SER A 121 -4.06 16.04 7.28
CA SER A 121 -3.94 14.92 6.35
C SER A 121 -3.89 13.60 7.09
N LEU A 122 -4.40 12.56 6.43
CA LEU A 122 -4.22 11.16 6.79
C LEU A 122 -3.52 10.50 5.62
N ASP A 123 -2.21 10.36 5.72
CA ASP A 123 -1.36 9.81 4.68
C ASP A 123 -1.15 8.30 4.92
N ILE A 124 -1.26 7.51 3.86
CA ILE A 124 -1.10 6.06 3.91
C ILE A 124 -0.04 5.65 2.89
N ASN A 125 0.99 4.97 3.39
CA ASN A 125 2.07 4.44 2.57
C ASN A 125 2.29 2.96 2.88
N PHE A 126 2.65 2.17 1.88
CA PHE A 126 2.99 0.77 2.05
C PHE A 126 4.51 0.60 2.03
N GLY A 127 5.00 -0.24 2.93
CA GLY A 127 6.40 -0.63 2.99
C GLY A 127 6.57 -2.14 2.90
N SER A 128 7.76 -2.56 2.49
CA SER A 128 8.09 -3.98 2.33
C SER A 128 9.49 -4.28 2.85
N LYS A 129 9.62 -5.49 3.44
CA LYS A 129 10.89 -6.14 3.77
C LYS A 129 11.15 -7.36 2.90
N ALA A 130 10.39 -7.54 1.81
CA ALA A 130 10.56 -8.63 0.87
C ALA A 130 12.02 -8.73 0.39
N CYS A 131 12.48 -9.95 0.14
CA CYS A 131 13.83 -10.23 -0.32
C CYS A 131 13.80 -10.92 -1.69
N ALA A 132 14.90 -10.84 -2.44
CA ALA A 132 15.07 -11.56 -3.69
C ALA A 132 15.69 -12.95 -3.45
N GLU A 133 15.22 -13.97 -4.16
CA GLU A 133 15.76 -15.35 -4.05
C GLU A 133 17.14 -15.52 -4.68
N SER A 134 17.50 -14.61 -5.59
CA SER A 134 18.81 -14.55 -6.24
C SER A 134 19.18 -13.11 -6.59
N GLU A 135 20.37 -12.89 -7.13
CA GLU A 135 20.81 -11.59 -7.61
C GLU A 135 19.86 -11.04 -8.67
N LEU A 136 19.61 -9.74 -8.58
CA LEU A 136 18.75 -9.04 -9.52
C LEU A 136 19.56 -8.64 -10.75
N THR A 137 19.20 -9.18 -11.90
CA THR A 137 19.84 -8.90 -13.18
C THR A 137 19.18 -7.76 -13.96
N GLY A 138 18.09 -7.19 -13.42
CA GLY A 138 17.34 -6.13 -14.12
C GLY A 138 16.35 -5.42 -13.20
N PRO A 139 15.54 -4.53 -13.78
CA PRO A 139 14.52 -3.79 -13.02
C PRO A 139 13.42 -4.72 -12.50
N LEU A 140 12.99 -4.47 -11.28
CA LEU A 140 11.84 -5.13 -10.66
C LEU A 140 10.60 -4.24 -10.73
N PHE A 141 9.55 -4.76 -11.33
CA PHE A 141 8.27 -4.06 -11.40
C PHE A 141 7.25 -4.70 -10.49
N ILE A 142 6.58 -3.88 -9.68
CA ILE A 142 5.43 -4.31 -8.88
C ILE A 142 4.20 -3.51 -9.25
N SER A 143 3.02 -4.11 -9.04
CA SER A 143 1.75 -3.40 -9.15
C SER A 143 0.98 -3.57 -7.86
N ALA A 144 0.22 -2.54 -7.48
CA ALA A 144 -0.60 -2.55 -6.28
C ALA A 144 -2.05 -2.25 -6.62
N PHE A 145 -2.96 -2.95 -5.95
CA PHE A 145 -4.40 -2.80 -6.10
C PHE A 145 -5.04 -2.63 -4.72
N LEU A 146 -6.09 -1.84 -4.67
CA LEU A 146 -6.89 -1.61 -3.46
C LEU A 146 -8.31 -2.11 -3.68
N LYS A 147 -8.87 -2.73 -2.66
CA LYS A 147 -10.30 -2.97 -2.49
C LYS A 147 -10.73 -2.48 -1.13
N THR A 148 -11.87 -1.84 -1.07
CA THR A 148 -12.54 -1.40 0.15
C THR A 148 -14.01 -1.84 0.12
N SER A 149 -14.76 -1.54 1.17
CA SER A 149 -16.22 -1.80 1.19
C SER A 149 -16.98 -1.03 0.11
N GLU A 150 -16.48 0.12 -0.30
CA GLU A 150 -17.10 1.02 -1.28
C GLU A 150 -16.79 0.60 -2.73
N LEU A 151 -15.73 -0.17 -2.91
CA LEU A 151 -15.32 -0.65 -4.23
C LEU A 151 -15.88 -2.05 -4.52
N SER A 152 -16.51 -2.22 -5.66
CA SER A 152 -17.04 -3.52 -6.10
C SER A 152 -15.95 -4.56 -6.36
N ASP A 153 -14.75 -4.12 -6.79
CA ASP A 153 -13.59 -4.97 -7.10
C ASP A 153 -12.28 -4.24 -6.78
N TYR A 154 -11.16 -4.92 -6.95
CA TYR A 154 -9.84 -4.33 -6.81
C TYR A 154 -9.59 -3.26 -7.88
N VAL A 155 -9.15 -2.11 -7.45
CA VAL A 155 -8.78 -0.97 -8.29
C VAL A 155 -7.27 -0.80 -8.29
N LEU A 156 -6.69 -0.66 -9.47
CA LEU A 156 -5.25 -0.46 -9.63
C LEU A 156 -4.82 0.87 -9.02
N LEU A 157 -3.95 0.82 -8.00
CA LEU A 157 -3.32 1.99 -7.37
C LEU A 157 -2.06 2.40 -8.12
N VAL A 158 -1.20 1.42 -8.37
CA VAL A 158 0.11 1.63 -8.97
C VAL A 158 0.35 0.56 -10.03
N SER A 159 0.71 1.00 -11.22
CA SER A 159 1.02 0.12 -12.36
C SER A 159 2.52 0.05 -12.59
N LYS A 160 3.10 -1.15 -12.53
CA LYS A 160 4.50 -1.43 -12.91
C LYS A 160 5.51 -0.45 -12.31
N MET A 161 5.41 -0.21 -11.00
CA MET A 161 6.38 0.62 -10.27
C MET A 161 7.75 -0.07 -10.25
N ASN A 162 8.78 0.63 -10.68
CA ASN A 162 10.16 0.12 -10.68
C ASN A 162 10.77 0.25 -9.26
N VAL A 163 10.70 -0.81 -8.48
CA VAL A 163 11.22 -0.80 -7.09
C VAL A 163 12.75 -0.75 -7.03
N THR A 164 13.44 -1.19 -8.08
CA THR A 164 14.90 -1.10 -8.15
C THR A 164 15.37 0.35 -8.28
N GLU A 165 14.65 1.16 -9.02
CA GLU A 165 14.93 2.59 -9.18
C GLU A 165 14.60 3.36 -7.90
N LEU A 166 13.43 3.12 -7.32
CA LEU A 166 13.05 3.72 -6.02
C LEU A 166 14.04 3.39 -4.91
N ALA A 167 14.54 2.15 -4.88
CA ALA A 167 15.55 1.74 -3.91
C ALA A 167 16.88 2.50 -4.10
N LYS A 168 17.29 2.78 -5.34
CA LYS A 168 18.47 3.59 -5.63
C LYS A 168 18.30 5.05 -5.17
N GLU A 169 17.12 5.63 -5.40
CA GLU A 169 16.80 7.00 -4.98
C GLU A 169 16.74 7.15 -3.44
N ALA A 170 16.25 6.12 -2.75
CA ALA A 170 16.12 6.10 -1.29
C ALA A 170 17.44 5.79 -0.55
N GLY A 171 18.50 5.42 -1.28
CA GLY A 171 19.82 5.12 -0.72
C GLY A 171 20.12 3.64 -0.49
N GLU A 172 21.33 3.35 0.01
CA GLU A 172 21.82 1.95 0.11
C GLU A 172 20.98 1.04 1.00
N ASP A 173 20.40 1.57 2.07
CA ASP A 173 19.59 0.78 3.02
C ASP A 173 18.26 0.31 2.43
N ALA A 174 17.81 0.93 1.33
CA ALA A 174 16.58 0.57 0.64
C ALA A 174 16.73 -0.51 -0.44
N LYS A 175 17.96 -1.00 -0.69
CA LYS A 175 18.20 -2.06 -1.69
C LYS A 175 17.45 -3.34 -1.32
N VAL A 176 16.85 -3.97 -2.34
CA VAL A 176 16.25 -5.29 -2.17
C VAL A 176 17.38 -6.29 -1.83
N LYS A 177 17.32 -6.83 -0.62
CA LYS A 177 18.31 -7.78 -0.11
C LYS A 177 18.06 -9.18 -0.66
N ILE A 178 19.13 -9.98 -0.78
CA ILE A 178 18.99 -11.41 -1.08
C ILE A 178 18.46 -12.12 0.18
N CYS A 179 17.54 -13.08 -0.01
CA CYS A 179 16.97 -13.83 1.09
C CYS A 179 18.06 -14.63 1.80
N GLN A 180 18.18 -14.44 3.11
CA GLN A 180 19.00 -15.32 3.93
C GLN A 180 18.35 -16.71 3.99
N LYS A 181 19.17 -17.76 3.87
CA LYS A 181 18.75 -19.17 3.98
C LYS A 181 18.33 -19.53 5.39
#